data_f54df45d4752b64be954d11f63041206
#
_entry.id   f54df45d4752b64be954d11f63041206
#
_cell.length_a   1.000
_cell.length_b   1.000
_cell.length_c   1.000
_cell.angle_alpha   90.00
_cell.angle_beta   90.00
_cell.angle_gamma   90.00
#
_symmetry.space_group_name_H-M   'P 1'
#
loop_
_entity.id
_entity.type
_entity.pdbx_description
1 polymer ?
#
loop_
_entity_poly.entity_id
_entity_poly.type
_entity_poly.pdbx_seq_one_letter_code
_entity_poly.pdbx_strand_id
1 'polypeptide(L)'
;MIKVSDTAKKKVVELMTDDGFNAITDYVRVGVKSGGCSGLSYDLTFDNRKEDSDKVFEENNVKIIVDKKSFLYLVGTTLEYSGGLNGKGFVFNNP
;
A
#
# COMPACT_ATOMS: atom_id res chain seq x y z
N MET A 1 -0.26 9.67 8.56
CA MET A 1 -0.86 8.34 8.65
C MET A 1 -1.46 7.96 7.30
N ILE A 2 -1.33 6.72 6.92
CA ILE A 2 -1.85 6.25 5.64
C ILE A 2 -3.18 5.57 5.89
N LYS A 3 -4.18 5.92 5.09
CA LYS A 3 -5.52 5.33 5.23
C LYS A 3 -5.79 4.34 4.11
N VAL A 4 -6.70 3.42 4.35
CA VAL A 4 -7.07 2.40 3.37
C VAL A 4 -8.58 2.42 3.22
N SER A 5 -9.05 2.62 1.99
CA SER A 5 -10.48 2.60 1.71
C SER A 5 -11.00 1.16 1.74
N ASP A 6 -12.32 1.02 1.85
CA ASP A 6 -12.94 -0.31 1.88
C ASP A 6 -12.71 -1.08 0.59
N THR A 7 -12.76 -0.39 -0.53
CA THR A 7 -12.52 -1.03 -1.83
C THR A 7 -11.08 -1.50 -1.94
N ALA A 8 -10.14 -0.70 -1.45
CA ALA A 8 -8.72 -1.08 -1.44
C ALA A 8 -8.51 -2.28 -0.52
N LYS A 9 -9.13 -2.27 0.66
CA LYS A 9 -9.01 -3.39 1.59
C LYS A 9 -9.47 -4.69 0.95
N LYS A 10 -10.63 -4.69 0.33
CA LYS A 10 -11.16 -5.89 -0.32
C LYS A 10 -10.18 -6.44 -1.34
N LYS A 11 -9.63 -5.55 -2.15
CA LYS A 11 -8.71 -5.98 -3.20
C LYS A 11 -7.38 -6.46 -2.62
N VAL A 12 -6.90 -5.82 -1.58
CA VAL A 12 -5.68 -6.25 -0.90
C VAL A 12 -5.86 -7.67 -0.36
N VAL A 13 -6.95 -7.93 0.34
CA VAL A 13 -7.21 -9.26 0.90
C VAL A 13 -7.29 -10.30 -0.20
N GLU A 14 -7.99 -9.99 -1.27
CA GLU A 14 -8.13 -10.88 -2.41
C GLU A 14 -6.77 -11.22 -3.04
N LEU A 15 -5.97 -10.20 -3.30
CA LEU A 15 -4.66 -10.40 -3.92
C LEU A 15 -3.68 -11.11 -3.01
N MET A 16 -3.69 -10.80 -1.74
CA MET A 16 -2.84 -11.49 -0.78
C MET A 16 -3.18 -12.97 -0.72
N THR A 17 -4.46 -13.29 -0.69
CA THR A 17 -4.91 -14.67 -0.68
C THR A 17 -4.47 -15.39 -1.95
N ASP A 18 -4.61 -14.74 -3.09
CA ASP A 18 -4.20 -15.33 -4.37
C ASP A 18 -2.70 -15.60 -4.43
N ASP A 19 -1.91 -14.73 -3.79
CA ASP A 19 -0.45 -14.87 -3.80
C ASP A 19 0.07 -15.74 -2.65
N GLY A 20 -0.81 -16.29 -1.84
CA GLY A 20 -0.40 -17.16 -0.75
C GLY A 20 -0.04 -16.43 0.54
N PHE A 21 -0.39 -15.18 0.65
CA PHE A 21 -0.19 -14.41 1.87
C PHE A 21 -1.42 -14.46 2.76
N ASN A 22 -1.21 -14.18 4.05
CA ASN A 22 -2.28 -14.12 5.02
C ASN A 22 -2.58 -12.65 5.32
N ALA A 23 -3.79 -12.21 4.98
CA ALA A 23 -4.17 -10.81 5.11
C ALA A 23 -4.20 -10.34 6.57
N ILE A 24 -4.23 -11.24 7.52
CA ILE A 24 -4.28 -10.90 8.94
C ILE A 24 -2.87 -10.73 9.51
N THR A 25 -1.93 -11.59 9.12
CA THR A 25 -0.60 -11.63 9.72
C THR A 25 0.48 -11.04 8.84
N ASP A 26 0.27 -11.00 7.52
CA ASP A 26 1.28 -10.50 6.61
C ASP A 26 1.07 -9.01 6.33
N TYR A 27 2.00 -8.43 5.60
CA TYR A 27 2.03 -6.99 5.42
C TYR A 27 1.85 -6.58 3.98
N VAL A 28 1.30 -5.38 3.80
CA VAL A 28 1.31 -4.70 2.52
C VAL A 28 2.46 -3.71 2.55
N ARG A 29 3.43 -3.91 1.70
CA ARG A 29 4.58 -3.01 1.62
C ARG A 29 4.31 -1.94 0.58
N VAL A 30 4.30 -0.71 1.02
CA VAL A 30 4.07 0.44 0.15
C VAL A 30 5.35 1.25 0.08
N GLY A 31 5.74 1.61 -1.12
CA GLY A 31 6.94 2.40 -1.33
C GLY A 31 6.71 3.51 -2.33
N VAL A 32 7.61 4.47 -2.31
CA VAL A 32 7.59 5.58 -3.26
C VAL A 32 8.96 5.64 -3.91
N LYS A 33 8.97 5.71 -5.22
CA LYS A 33 10.21 5.89 -5.96
C LYS A 33 10.17 7.22 -6.68
N SER A 34 11.24 7.97 -6.57
CA SER A 34 11.40 9.16 -7.38
C SER A 34 12.01 8.74 -8.69
N GLY A 35 11.45 9.14 -9.77
CA GLY A 35 12.04 8.74 -11.01
C GLY A 35 11.34 9.30 -12.22
N GLY A 36 12.10 9.54 -13.23
CA GLY A 36 11.61 9.95 -14.49
C GLY A 36 11.05 11.36 -14.51
N CYS A 37 10.46 11.68 -15.60
CA CYS A 37 9.95 13.01 -15.85
C CYS A 37 8.61 13.29 -15.21
N SER A 38 7.95 12.25 -14.71
CA SER A 38 6.59 12.39 -14.22
C SER A 38 6.50 12.46 -12.70
N GLY A 39 7.62 12.50 -12.00
CA GLY A 39 7.61 12.66 -10.56
C GLY A 39 7.65 11.33 -9.82
N LEU A 40 6.81 11.20 -8.81
CA LEU A 40 6.85 10.03 -7.93
C LEU A 40 6.06 8.86 -8.48
N SER A 41 6.60 7.67 -8.30
CA SER A 41 5.90 6.43 -8.59
C SER A 41 5.66 5.68 -7.29
N TYR A 42 4.49 5.09 -7.18
CA TYR A 42 4.12 4.33 -6.00
C TYR A 42 4.19 2.84 -6.29
N ASP A 43 4.74 2.09 -5.34
CA ASP A 43 4.80 0.63 -5.42
C ASP A 43 3.98 0.02 -4.31
N LEU A 44 3.31 -1.07 -4.62
CA LEU A 44 2.59 -1.85 -3.62
C LEU A 44 2.91 -3.32 -3.83
N THR A 45 3.48 -3.94 -2.80
CA THR A 45 3.79 -5.36 -2.83
C THR A 45 3.35 -5.98 -1.51
N PHE A 46 3.46 -7.29 -1.41
CA PHE A 46 3.12 -8.00 -0.17
C PHE A 46 4.38 -8.62 0.41
N ASP A 47 4.43 -8.68 1.73
CA ASP A 47 5.60 -9.20 2.40
C ASP A 47 5.15 -9.88 3.70
N ASN A 48 5.83 -10.93 4.08
CA ASN A 48 5.56 -11.59 5.34
C ASN A 48 6.58 -11.22 6.42
N ARG A 49 7.41 -10.25 6.13
CA ARG A 49 8.44 -9.76 7.04
C ARG A 49 8.49 -8.25 7.04
N LYS A 50 8.93 -7.73 8.17
CA LYS A 50 9.12 -6.31 8.37
C LYS A 50 10.57 -6.07 8.78
N GLU A 51 11.17 -5.03 8.21
CA GLU A 51 12.51 -4.59 8.61
C GLU A 51 12.41 -3.70 9.85
N ASP A 52 13.50 -3.60 10.61
CA ASP A 52 13.51 -2.74 11.79
C ASP A 52 13.25 -1.28 11.47
N SER A 53 13.69 -0.84 10.30
CA SER A 53 13.48 0.54 9.87
C SER A 53 12.10 0.81 9.29
N ASP A 54 11.31 -0.22 9.09
CA ASP A 54 9.97 -0.06 8.53
C ASP A 54 9.01 0.47 9.58
N LYS A 55 8.11 1.35 9.15
CA LYS A 55 7.01 1.80 10.00
C LYS A 55 5.78 0.98 9.68
N VAL A 56 5.08 0.58 10.72
CA VAL A 56 3.89 -0.27 10.58
C VAL A 56 2.66 0.55 10.92
N PHE A 57 1.68 0.48 10.05
CA PHE A 57 0.37 1.09 10.28
C PHE A 57 -0.69 0.03 10.09
N GLU A 58 -1.67 0.03 10.97
CA GLU A 58 -2.82 -0.84 10.80
C GLU A 58 -4.04 0.03 10.56
N GLU A 59 -4.57 -0.06 9.36
CA GLU A 59 -5.74 0.68 8.95
C GLU A 59 -6.72 -0.25 8.29
N ASN A 60 -7.97 -0.17 8.69
CA ASN A 60 -9.04 -0.98 8.11
C ASN A 60 -8.68 -2.47 8.11
N ASN A 61 -8.03 -2.93 9.18
CA ASN A 61 -7.54 -4.30 9.36
C ASN A 61 -6.47 -4.73 8.36
N VAL A 62 -5.84 -3.78 7.71
CA VAL A 62 -4.72 -4.04 6.81
C VAL A 62 -3.45 -3.53 7.47
N LYS A 63 -2.42 -4.37 7.52
CA LYS A 63 -1.13 -3.99 8.07
C LYS A 63 -0.25 -3.47 6.94
N ILE A 64 0.12 -2.22 7.04
CA ILE A 64 0.93 -1.55 6.02
C ILE A 64 2.31 -1.29 6.59
N ILE A 65 3.34 -1.63 5.82
CA ILE A 65 4.71 -1.28 6.19
C ILE A 65 5.29 -0.33 5.14
N VAL A 66 6.00 0.66 5.63
CA VAL A 66 6.57 1.71 4.78
C VAL A 66 7.97 2.01 5.28
N ASP A 67 8.92 2.13 4.39
CA ASP A 67 10.26 2.53 4.78
C ASP A 67 10.28 4.03 5.12
N LYS A 68 11.30 4.46 5.85
CA LYS A 68 11.37 5.84 6.35
C LYS A 68 11.31 6.89 5.26
N LYS A 69 11.97 6.64 4.15
CA LYS A 69 11.97 7.58 3.03
C LYS A 69 10.58 7.74 2.44
N SER A 70 9.93 6.61 2.19
CA SER A 70 8.62 6.63 1.56
C SER A 70 7.56 7.21 2.48
N PHE A 71 7.73 7.03 3.79
CA PHE A 71 6.76 7.54 4.75
C PHE A 71 6.53 9.05 4.60
N LEU A 72 7.60 9.79 4.36
CA LEU A 72 7.49 11.24 4.23
C LEU A 72 6.58 11.65 3.08
N TYR A 73 6.52 10.83 2.04
CA TYR A 73 5.67 11.12 0.88
C TYR A 73 4.27 10.56 1.03
N LEU A 74 4.10 9.57 1.90
CA LEU A 74 2.84 8.86 2.00
C LEU A 74 1.97 9.29 3.16
N VAL A 75 2.52 10.08 4.09
CA VAL A 75 1.76 10.55 5.24
C VAL A 75 0.55 11.36 4.75
N GLY A 76 -0.62 11.02 5.26
CA GLY A 76 -1.85 11.69 4.85
C GLY A 76 -2.49 11.12 3.59
N THR A 77 -1.86 10.14 2.98
CA THR A 77 -2.35 9.53 1.74
C THR A 77 -3.40 8.47 2.05
N THR A 78 -4.39 8.35 1.19
CA THR A 78 -5.39 7.28 1.26
C THR A 78 -5.15 6.31 0.13
N LEU A 79 -5.03 5.03 0.47
CA LEU A 79 -4.92 3.97 -0.51
C LEU A 79 -6.32 3.60 -0.97
N GLU A 80 -6.56 3.68 -2.27
CA GLU A 80 -7.82 3.33 -2.87
C GLU A 80 -7.60 2.35 -4.01
N TYR A 81 -8.66 1.70 -4.44
CA TYR A 81 -8.58 0.81 -5.57
C TYR A 81 -9.57 1.27 -6.62
N SER A 82 -9.06 1.52 -7.81
CA SER A 82 -9.87 1.91 -8.94
C SER A 82 -9.98 0.72 -9.88
N GLY A 83 -11.12 0.09 -9.89
CA GLY A 83 -11.37 -1.04 -10.77
C GLY A 83 -11.94 -0.64 -12.11
N GLY A 84 -11.72 0.59 -12.53
CA GLY A 84 -12.31 1.12 -13.74
C GLY A 84 -11.70 0.59 -15.02
N LEU A 85 -11.99 1.29 -16.10
CA LEU A 85 -11.57 0.87 -17.44
C LEU A 85 -10.08 0.70 -17.57
N ASN A 86 -9.32 1.46 -16.83
CA ASN A 86 -7.87 1.37 -16.89
C ASN A 86 -7.32 0.16 -16.14
N GLY A 87 -8.12 -0.45 -15.30
CA GLY A 87 -7.75 -1.65 -14.59
C GLY A 87 -6.45 -1.56 -13.81
N LYS A 88 -6.08 -0.39 -13.41
CA LYS A 88 -4.75 -0.16 -12.84
C LYS A 88 -4.60 -0.59 -11.41
N GLY A 89 -5.66 -0.86 -10.75
CA GLY A 89 -5.57 -1.31 -9.39
C GLY A 89 -5.47 -0.15 -8.42
N PHE A 90 -4.43 -0.14 -7.64
CA PHE A 90 -4.35 0.76 -6.50
C PHE A 90 -4.01 2.19 -6.88
N VAL A 91 -4.68 3.13 -6.21
CA VAL A 91 -4.48 4.56 -6.41
C VAL A 91 -4.11 5.16 -5.06
N PHE A 92 -3.11 6.01 -5.05
CA PHE A 92 -2.67 6.71 -3.86
C PHE A 92 -3.18 8.14 -3.93
N ASN A 93 -4.22 8.40 -3.16
CA ASN A 93 -4.88 9.71 -3.18
C ASN A 93 -4.34 10.58 -2.06
N ASN A 94 -3.67 11.64 -2.45
CA ASN A 94 -3.10 12.58 -1.50
C ASN A 94 -3.91 13.88 -1.57
N PRO A 95 -4.66 14.22 -0.51
CA PRO A 95 -5.50 15.42 -0.51
C PRO A 95 -4.69 16.71 -0.51
#